data_796fb503c901b54092610b28bcd9f0f0
#
_entry.id   796fb503c901b54092610b28bcd9f0f0
#
_cell.length_a   1.000
_cell.length_b   1.000
_cell.length_c   1.000
_cell.angle_alpha   90.00
_cell.angle_beta   90.00
_cell.angle_gamma   90.00
#
_symmetry.space_group_name_H-M   'P 1'
#
loop_
_entity.id
_entity.type
_entity.pdbx_description
1 polymer ?
#
loop_
_entity_poly.entity_id
_entity_poly.type
_entity_poly.pdbx_seq_one_letter_code
_entity_poly.pdbx_strand_id
1 'polypeptide(L)'
;GLKGVAINAKNSNITSSGDITLAWNGVAFNLGGTFTGRTLNFSSKVTLNGTGNSIFNLKDMTFNSVGASLTENVNIVQNEKSFTYFSLDNSSLIYDRDKTFSENKVTLVSAKNSTVDWQSNVTLNGEENVAFYLNGTKAGASLELKTASGKTITLSGNKSVGAYGENGARIENNANITVGTNGVALYSTGITGTLTNTGKLTLGKNSAGIYMKDGTVLNNTGEIVSTAEGAKGVVINNATASTYTNNGEIKLTGTGSIGIHTEGAAHNIISSANVEVGDTTGTDQSVAIHLKDGGQVSVLSHTSVKAGKNSIGIYGSTTLATIENDAKVEVGDGGVGIYAKGGNVNLDSGSKMTIGETLGANKEAVGVYYVGNAGTINNNLTSLTIGKGSIGIVDAGTGATTINNNLATVNLKGDSVYTYTSNITSTVHGKTKITSSGNGNYGYYVAGNLTNYAGTGDMDFTSGTGNVGIYSAYKTGGTGIARNAATIKVGKTDLENELYSIG
;
A
#
# COMPACT_ATOMS: atom_id res chain seq x y z
N GLY A 1 -11.13 37.94 -17.22
CA GLY A 1 -10.33 39.00 -17.85
C GLY A 1 -9.48 38.46 -18.98
N LEU A 2 -9.20 39.29 -19.98
CA LEU A 2 -8.31 38.93 -21.08
C LEU A 2 -6.90 38.64 -20.48
N LYS A 3 -6.35 37.46 -20.77
CA LYS A 3 -4.96 37.13 -20.40
C LYS A 3 -4.02 37.99 -21.25
N GLY A 4 -3.08 38.71 -20.63
CA GLY A 4 -2.01 39.39 -21.36
C GLY A 4 -1.08 38.34 -21.99
N VAL A 5 -0.73 38.48 -23.25
CA VAL A 5 0.21 37.60 -23.98
C VAL A 5 1.37 38.45 -24.46
N ALA A 6 2.61 38.06 -24.08
CA ALA A 6 3.78 38.83 -24.54
C ALA A 6 4.14 38.51 -26.00
N ILE A 7 4.22 37.24 -26.36
CA ILE A 7 4.50 36.81 -27.73
C ILE A 7 3.43 35.81 -28.18
N ASN A 8 2.75 36.13 -29.27
CA ASN A 8 1.77 35.24 -29.89
C ASN A 8 2.29 34.82 -31.29
N ALA A 9 2.50 33.52 -31.47
CA ALA A 9 3.10 33.00 -32.68
C ALA A 9 2.33 31.81 -33.25
N LYS A 10 2.13 31.79 -34.56
CA LYS A 10 1.49 30.72 -35.30
C LYS A 10 2.30 30.38 -36.54
N ASN A 11 2.72 29.11 -36.68
CA ASN A 11 3.46 28.62 -37.84
C ASN A 11 4.73 29.42 -38.17
N SER A 12 5.43 29.98 -37.21
CA SER A 12 6.53 30.95 -37.43
C SER A 12 7.82 30.51 -36.74
N ASN A 13 8.97 30.95 -37.25
CA ASN A 13 10.21 30.94 -36.49
C ASN A 13 10.11 31.97 -35.35
N ILE A 14 10.70 31.65 -34.21
CA ILE A 14 10.68 32.52 -33.04
C ILE A 14 12.10 32.69 -32.53
N THR A 15 12.48 33.94 -32.29
CA THR A 15 13.66 34.28 -31.52
C THR A 15 13.27 35.35 -30.49
N SER A 16 13.43 35.02 -29.22
CA SER A 16 13.12 35.92 -28.13
C SER A 16 14.27 35.91 -27.12
N SER A 17 14.88 37.07 -26.92
CA SER A 17 16.00 37.28 -25.98
C SER A 17 15.80 38.47 -25.03
N GLY A 18 14.74 39.26 -25.27
CA GLY A 18 14.42 40.42 -24.41
C GLY A 18 13.67 40.02 -23.14
N ASP A 19 13.65 40.89 -22.13
CA ASP A 19 12.98 40.70 -20.85
C ASP A 19 11.44 40.73 -21.01
N ILE A 20 10.76 39.81 -20.37
CA ILE A 20 9.30 39.71 -20.32
C ILE A 20 8.86 39.82 -18.87
N THR A 21 7.94 40.73 -18.57
CA THR A 21 7.32 40.83 -17.23
C THR A 21 5.86 40.47 -17.31
N LEU A 22 5.43 39.47 -16.53
CA LEU A 22 4.05 39.03 -16.46
C LEU A 22 3.40 39.47 -15.14
N ALA A 23 2.23 40.08 -15.25
CA ALA A 23 1.36 40.36 -14.11
C ALA A 23 0.50 39.10 -13.79
N TRP A 24 -0.77 39.26 -13.42
CA TRP A 24 -1.68 38.16 -13.12
C TRP A 24 -2.17 37.46 -14.38
N ASN A 25 -2.15 36.11 -14.38
CA ASN A 25 -2.66 35.27 -15.49
C ASN A 25 -2.03 35.58 -16.85
N GLY A 26 -0.81 36.12 -16.87
CA GLY A 26 -0.10 36.42 -18.12
C GLY A 26 0.47 35.16 -18.79
N VAL A 27 0.73 35.27 -20.08
CA VAL A 27 1.37 34.24 -20.91
C VAL A 27 2.60 34.82 -21.57
N ALA A 28 3.77 34.20 -21.42
CA ALA A 28 4.98 34.65 -22.08
C ALA A 28 4.93 34.29 -23.57
N PHE A 29 4.69 33.04 -23.90
CA PHE A 29 4.68 32.55 -25.29
C PHE A 29 3.39 31.77 -25.57
N ASN A 30 2.51 32.33 -26.41
CA ASN A 30 1.31 31.65 -26.87
C ASN A 30 1.59 31.06 -28.27
N LEU A 31 1.61 29.74 -28.36
CA LEU A 31 1.98 29.03 -29.59
C LEU A 31 0.78 28.30 -30.18
N GLY A 32 0.64 28.35 -31.49
CA GLY A 32 -0.43 27.68 -32.22
C GLY A 32 0.02 27.20 -33.60
N GLY A 33 -0.69 26.22 -34.16
CA GLY A 33 -0.41 25.68 -35.47
C GLY A 33 0.71 24.66 -35.51
N THR A 34 1.60 24.71 -36.50
CA THR A 34 2.65 23.73 -36.75
C THR A 34 4.03 24.38 -36.73
N PHE A 35 4.95 23.76 -35.99
CA PHE A 35 6.35 24.23 -35.84
C PHE A 35 7.36 23.26 -36.46
N THR A 36 6.98 22.26 -37.20
CA THR A 36 7.87 21.36 -37.94
C THR A 36 8.77 22.13 -38.89
N GLY A 37 10.07 21.93 -38.83
CA GLY A 37 11.05 22.64 -39.64
C GLY A 37 11.26 24.11 -39.25
N ARG A 38 10.74 24.57 -38.11
CA ARG A 38 10.92 25.93 -37.62
C ARG A 38 12.03 26.01 -36.61
N THR A 39 12.69 27.16 -36.50
CA THR A 39 13.67 27.49 -35.47
C THR A 39 12.94 28.19 -34.33
N LEU A 40 13.07 27.64 -33.15
CA LEU A 40 12.49 28.18 -31.92
C LEU A 40 13.62 28.49 -30.91
N ASN A 41 13.84 29.76 -30.64
CA ASN A 41 14.85 30.24 -29.68
C ASN A 41 14.19 31.11 -28.62
N PHE A 42 14.13 30.55 -27.41
CA PHE A 42 13.57 31.20 -26.21
C PHE A 42 14.69 31.38 -25.19
N SER A 43 15.28 32.56 -25.14
CA SER A 43 16.37 32.94 -24.24
C SER A 43 16.02 34.16 -23.36
N SER A 44 14.72 34.45 -23.25
CA SER A 44 14.22 35.58 -22.47
C SER A 44 14.34 35.38 -20.96
N LYS A 45 14.56 36.46 -20.24
CA LYS A 45 14.28 36.54 -18.80
C LYS A 45 12.81 36.82 -18.61
N VAL A 46 12.10 35.92 -17.90
CA VAL A 46 10.67 36.07 -17.60
C VAL A 46 10.48 36.35 -16.10
N THR A 47 10.01 37.55 -15.78
CA THR A 47 9.72 37.97 -14.40
C THR A 47 8.23 37.80 -14.11
N LEU A 48 7.90 37.06 -13.03
CA LEU A 48 6.53 36.72 -12.63
C LEU A 48 6.14 37.56 -11.42
N ASN A 49 5.29 38.57 -11.64
CA ASN A 49 4.81 39.48 -10.57
C ASN A 49 3.43 39.11 -10.02
N GLY A 50 2.77 38.09 -10.58
CA GLY A 50 1.44 37.64 -10.16
C GLY A 50 1.29 36.13 -10.27
N THR A 51 0.19 35.59 -9.80
CA THR A 51 -0.18 34.17 -9.88
C THR A 51 -0.88 33.81 -11.17
N GLY A 52 -0.92 32.51 -11.50
CA GLY A 52 -1.65 31.98 -12.66
C GLY A 52 -0.95 32.22 -14.00
N ASN A 53 0.33 32.61 -13.98
CA ASN A 53 1.12 32.84 -15.19
C ASN A 53 1.47 31.52 -15.88
N SER A 54 1.62 31.56 -17.22
CA SER A 54 2.12 30.46 -18.02
C SER A 54 3.32 30.91 -18.84
N ILE A 55 4.36 30.08 -18.90
CA ILE A 55 5.51 30.35 -19.77
C ILE A 55 5.13 30.02 -21.21
N PHE A 56 4.74 28.77 -21.47
CA PHE A 56 4.28 28.33 -22.79
C PHE A 56 2.81 27.96 -22.72
N ASN A 57 1.99 28.53 -23.57
CA ASN A 57 0.60 28.15 -23.79
C ASN A 57 0.46 27.53 -25.17
N LEU A 58 0.04 26.26 -25.21
CA LEU A 58 -0.15 25.48 -26.41
C LEU A 58 -1.64 25.26 -26.61
N LYS A 59 -2.19 25.74 -27.73
CA LYS A 59 -3.63 25.63 -28.00
C LYS A 59 -3.89 25.06 -29.37
N ASP A 60 -4.73 24.02 -29.44
CA ASP A 60 -5.17 23.35 -30.68
C ASP A 60 -3.98 22.96 -31.57
N MET A 61 -2.94 22.35 -30.99
CA MET A 61 -1.70 22.06 -31.69
C MET A 61 -0.98 20.81 -31.22
N THR A 62 -0.04 20.33 -32.03
CA THR A 62 0.97 19.36 -31.62
C THR A 62 2.33 20.05 -31.51
N PHE A 63 2.95 20.01 -30.33
CA PHE A 63 4.31 20.45 -30.12
C PHE A 63 5.21 19.24 -29.89
N ASN A 64 6.20 19.07 -30.75
CA ASN A 64 7.17 17.99 -30.69
C ASN A 64 8.58 18.57 -30.60
N SER A 65 9.27 18.35 -29.47
CA SER A 65 10.64 18.82 -29.28
C SER A 65 11.69 17.84 -29.83
N VAL A 66 11.30 16.60 -30.13
CA VAL A 66 12.22 15.57 -30.62
C VAL A 66 12.77 15.94 -31.98
N GLY A 67 14.08 16.12 -32.10
CA GLY A 67 14.75 16.54 -33.33
C GLY A 67 14.44 17.98 -33.79
N ALA A 68 13.74 18.77 -32.96
CA ALA A 68 13.44 20.17 -33.31
C ALA A 68 14.67 21.08 -33.13
N SER A 69 14.77 22.12 -33.99
CA SER A 69 15.71 23.23 -33.78
C SER A 69 15.16 24.16 -32.68
N LEU A 70 15.27 23.68 -31.42
CA LEU A 70 14.74 24.35 -30.26
C LEU A 70 15.88 24.76 -29.32
N THR A 71 15.99 26.03 -28.99
CA THR A 71 16.77 26.55 -27.89
C THR A 71 15.81 27.06 -26.82
N GLU A 72 15.89 26.52 -25.62
CA GLU A 72 14.96 26.83 -24.54
C GLU A 72 15.73 27.12 -23.25
N ASN A 73 16.24 28.34 -23.17
CA ASN A 73 17.04 28.89 -22.06
C ASN A 73 16.28 30.03 -21.35
N VAL A 74 14.97 29.80 -21.09
CA VAL A 74 14.15 30.79 -20.39
C VAL A 74 14.63 30.93 -18.95
N ASN A 75 15.07 32.12 -18.57
CA ASN A 75 15.42 32.45 -17.20
C ASN A 75 14.19 32.98 -16.47
N ILE A 76 13.68 32.19 -15.53
CA ILE A 76 12.46 32.54 -14.77
C ILE A 76 12.86 33.22 -13.47
N VAL A 77 12.33 34.40 -13.20
CA VAL A 77 12.42 35.11 -11.93
C VAL A 77 11.04 35.11 -11.27
N GLN A 78 10.89 34.30 -10.26
CA GLN A 78 9.64 34.12 -9.52
C GLN A 78 9.67 34.88 -8.19
N ASN A 79 8.63 35.67 -7.92
CA ASN A 79 8.43 36.35 -6.65
C ASN A 79 7.40 35.59 -5.81
N GLU A 80 7.70 34.35 -5.38
CA GLU A 80 6.86 33.45 -4.55
C GLU A 80 5.44 33.17 -5.09
N LYS A 81 5.24 33.24 -6.39
CA LYS A 81 3.93 33.06 -7.05
C LYS A 81 3.90 31.76 -7.84
N SER A 82 2.73 31.09 -7.88
CA SER A 82 2.54 29.90 -8.69
C SER A 82 2.60 30.21 -10.18
N PHE A 83 3.21 29.32 -10.96
CA PHE A 83 3.19 29.39 -12.41
C PHE A 83 3.10 28.00 -13.05
N THR A 84 2.69 27.99 -14.32
CA THR A 84 2.67 26.80 -15.18
C THR A 84 3.74 26.95 -16.25
N TYR A 85 4.61 25.94 -16.42
CA TYR A 85 5.61 26.01 -17.48
C TYR A 85 4.99 25.71 -18.84
N PHE A 86 4.31 24.58 -19.01
CA PHE A 86 3.51 24.27 -20.20
C PHE A 86 2.03 24.21 -19.85
N SER A 87 1.22 25.07 -20.46
CA SER A 87 -0.24 25.06 -20.37
C SER A 87 -0.81 24.56 -21.70
N LEU A 88 -1.49 23.43 -21.71
CA LEU A 88 -2.04 22.78 -22.89
C LEU A 88 -3.58 22.86 -22.88
N ASP A 89 -4.18 23.23 -24.02
CA ASP A 89 -5.61 23.17 -24.25
C ASP A 89 -5.88 22.52 -25.61
N ASN A 90 -6.51 21.33 -25.61
CA ASN A 90 -6.78 20.56 -26.84
C ASN A 90 -5.51 20.32 -27.70
N SER A 91 -4.40 19.93 -27.04
CA SER A 91 -3.08 19.90 -27.66
C SER A 91 -2.35 18.59 -27.34
N SER A 92 -1.28 18.31 -28.09
CA SER A 92 -0.37 17.20 -27.83
C SER A 92 1.04 17.75 -27.61
N LEU A 93 1.69 17.30 -26.52
CA LEU A 93 3.08 17.63 -26.18
C LEU A 93 3.92 16.36 -26.21
N ILE A 94 4.93 16.32 -27.07
CA ILE A 94 6.01 15.32 -27.04
C ILE A 94 7.29 16.06 -26.65
N TYR A 95 7.91 15.68 -25.52
CA TYR A 95 8.99 16.47 -24.96
C TYR A 95 10.14 15.60 -24.46
N ASP A 96 11.36 15.88 -24.95
CA ASP A 96 12.58 15.08 -24.75
C ASP A 96 13.73 15.78 -24.01
N ARG A 97 13.49 16.96 -23.40
CA ARG A 97 14.53 17.75 -22.75
C ARG A 97 14.36 17.79 -21.26
N ASP A 98 15.45 17.61 -20.53
CA ASP A 98 15.45 17.64 -19.07
C ASP A 98 15.02 19.01 -18.54
N LYS A 99 14.25 18.99 -17.43
CA LYS A 99 13.77 20.17 -16.74
C LYS A 99 14.13 20.15 -15.28
N THR A 100 14.70 21.26 -14.81
CA THR A 100 15.03 21.49 -13.40
C THR A 100 14.47 22.84 -12.96
N PHE A 101 13.73 22.82 -11.85
CA PHE A 101 13.23 24.02 -11.18
C PHE A 101 13.52 23.93 -9.68
N SER A 102 13.99 25.02 -9.09
CA SER A 102 14.16 25.19 -7.64
C SER A 102 13.03 25.98 -6.99
N GLU A 103 12.16 26.53 -7.79
CA GLU A 103 11.04 27.37 -7.38
C GLU A 103 9.93 26.55 -6.75
N ASN A 104 9.16 27.19 -5.85
CA ASN A 104 7.96 26.62 -5.24
C ASN A 104 6.75 26.81 -6.14
N LYS A 105 5.72 25.97 -5.97
CA LYS A 105 4.40 26.10 -6.63
C LYS A 105 4.49 26.13 -8.15
N VAL A 106 5.43 25.35 -8.71
CA VAL A 106 5.57 25.12 -10.14
C VAL A 106 4.64 24.01 -10.56
N THR A 107 3.83 24.25 -11.61
CA THR A 107 3.20 23.18 -12.40
C THR A 107 3.99 23.04 -13.69
N LEU A 108 4.72 21.93 -13.86
CA LEU A 108 5.53 21.74 -15.08
C LEU A 108 4.65 21.63 -16.32
N VAL A 109 3.64 20.77 -16.29
CA VAL A 109 2.66 20.63 -17.38
C VAL A 109 1.26 20.65 -16.78
N SER A 110 0.41 21.55 -17.29
CA SER A 110 -1.04 21.54 -17.06
C SER A 110 -1.74 21.23 -18.38
N ALA A 111 -2.33 20.04 -18.47
CA ALA A 111 -2.93 19.51 -19.68
C ALA A 111 -4.45 19.44 -19.57
N LYS A 112 -5.15 20.28 -20.33
CA LYS A 112 -6.60 20.25 -20.44
C LYS A 112 -7.01 19.61 -21.77
N ASN A 113 -7.75 18.48 -21.72
CA ASN A 113 -8.16 17.74 -22.92
C ASN A 113 -7.00 17.45 -23.89
N SER A 114 -5.83 17.12 -23.35
CA SER A 114 -4.57 17.10 -24.09
C SER A 114 -3.78 15.84 -23.77
N THR A 115 -2.83 15.50 -24.64
CA THR A 115 -1.92 14.38 -24.43
C THR A 115 -0.49 14.87 -24.14
N VAL A 116 0.21 14.16 -23.26
CA VAL A 116 1.59 14.44 -22.88
C VAL A 116 2.39 13.15 -23.00
N ASP A 117 3.39 13.15 -23.88
CA ASP A 117 4.44 12.12 -23.97
C ASP A 117 5.77 12.74 -23.50
N TRP A 118 6.11 12.44 -22.25
CA TRP A 118 7.29 13.01 -21.60
C TRP A 118 8.46 12.02 -21.63
N GLN A 119 9.52 12.37 -22.34
CA GLN A 119 10.65 11.49 -22.67
C GLN A 119 11.96 11.91 -22.00
N SER A 120 11.93 12.71 -20.93
CA SER A 120 13.11 13.26 -20.29
C SER A 120 13.04 13.24 -18.77
N ASN A 121 14.15 13.66 -18.13
CA ASN A 121 14.18 13.77 -16.67
C ASN A 121 13.52 15.08 -16.19
N VAL A 122 12.98 15.02 -14.97
CA VAL A 122 12.40 16.17 -14.27
C VAL A 122 12.99 16.26 -12.87
N THR A 123 13.39 17.47 -12.45
CA THR A 123 13.81 17.77 -11.09
C THR A 123 13.09 19.03 -10.59
N LEU A 124 12.24 18.88 -9.59
CA LEU A 124 11.51 19.97 -8.94
C LEU A 124 11.87 20.00 -7.46
N ASN A 125 12.75 20.94 -7.07
CA ASN A 125 13.28 20.98 -5.70
C ASN A 125 12.45 21.83 -4.74
N GLY A 126 11.60 22.73 -5.25
CA GLY A 126 10.73 23.58 -4.44
C GLY A 126 9.52 22.83 -3.88
N GLU A 127 8.83 23.47 -2.95
CA GLU A 127 7.64 22.95 -2.30
C GLU A 127 6.37 23.13 -3.14
N GLU A 128 5.36 22.28 -2.90
CA GLU A 128 4.04 22.34 -3.52
C GLU A 128 4.09 22.30 -5.06
N ASN A 129 5.10 21.61 -5.61
CA ASN A 129 5.26 21.46 -7.06
C ASN A 129 4.42 20.31 -7.61
N VAL A 130 3.95 20.46 -8.84
CA VAL A 130 3.25 19.42 -9.60
C VAL A 130 3.97 19.21 -10.92
N ALA A 131 4.47 17.98 -11.17
CA ALA A 131 5.10 17.74 -12.47
C ALA A 131 4.05 17.69 -13.60
N PHE A 132 2.99 16.91 -13.44
CA PHE A 132 1.95 16.76 -14.47
C PHE A 132 0.57 16.88 -13.83
N TYR A 133 -0.23 17.82 -14.30
CA TYR A 133 -1.64 18.00 -13.97
C TYR A 133 -2.51 17.80 -15.20
N LEU A 134 -3.42 16.84 -15.17
CA LEU A 134 -4.30 16.49 -16.27
C LEU A 134 -5.77 16.68 -15.86
N ASN A 135 -6.50 17.46 -16.61
CA ASN A 135 -7.92 17.72 -16.39
C ASN A 135 -8.73 17.57 -17.68
N GLY A 136 -9.69 16.64 -17.69
CA GLY A 136 -10.65 16.46 -18.77
C GLY A 136 -11.93 17.23 -18.48
N THR A 137 -12.35 18.10 -19.39
CA THR A 137 -13.64 18.81 -19.29
C THR A 137 -14.57 18.49 -20.45
N LYS A 138 -14.09 17.76 -21.48
CA LYS A 138 -14.82 17.47 -22.70
C LYS A 138 -14.95 15.97 -22.91
N ALA A 139 -16.17 15.47 -23.03
CA ALA A 139 -16.43 14.08 -23.34
C ALA A 139 -15.74 13.66 -24.65
N GLY A 140 -15.04 12.53 -24.65
CA GLY A 140 -14.34 11.98 -25.82
C GLY A 140 -13.02 12.68 -26.19
N ALA A 141 -12.54 13.66 -25.42
CA ALA A 141 -11.21 14.22 -25.63
C ALA A 141 -10.13 13.27 -25.11
N SER A 142 -9.02 13.19 -25.83
CA SER A 142 -7.83 12.46 -25.34
C SER A 142 -7.23 13.22 -24.16
N LEU A 143 -7.09 12.54 -23.02
CA LEU A 143 -6.46 13.08 -21.83
C LEU A 143 -5.53 12.01 -21.28
N GLU A 144 -4.27 12.10 -21.67
CA GLU A 144 -3.30 11.06 -21.38
C GLU A 144 -1.93 11.64 -21.02
N LEU A 145 -1.32 11.09 -19.98
CA LEU A 145 0.10 11.23 -19.68
C LEU A 145 0.78 9.90 -19.95
N LYS A 146 1.87 9.94 -20.69
CA LYS A 146 2.84 8.86 -20.80
C LYS A 146 4.22 9.38 -20.42
N THR A 147 4.91 8.66 -19.52
CA THR A 147 6.32 8.95 -19.21
C THR A 147 7.21 7.83 -19.73
N ALA A 148 8.42 8.17 -20.17
CA ALA A 148 9.32 7.20 -20.75
C ALA A 148 10.04 6.36 -19.69
N SER A 149 10.26 5.10 -20.01
CA SER A 149 11.08 4.19 -19.18
C SER A 149 12.53 4.64 -19.10
N GLY A 150 13.20 4.36 -17.98
CA GLY A 150 14.59 4.76 -17.73
C GLY A 150 14.78 6.25 -17.43
N LYS A 151 13.70 7.03 -17.34
CA LYS A 151 13.73 8.43 -16.93
C LYS A 151 13.39 8.57 -15.44
N THR A 152 13.79 9.72 -14.88
CA THR A 152 13.54 10.06 -13.47
C THR A 152 12.72 11.32 -13.34
N ILE A 153 11.79 11.30 -12.40
CA ILE A 153 10.99 12.47 -11.98
C ILE A 153 11.22 12.65 -10.49
N THR A 154 11.97 13.66 -10.12
CA THR A 154 12.35 13.92 -8.72
C THR A 154 11.66 15.17 -8.21
N LEU A 155 10.87 15.03 -7.14
CA LEU A 155 10.20 16.12 -6.45
C LEU A 155 10.65 16.09 -4.97
N SER A 156 11.73 16.79 -4.66
CA SER A 156 12.31 16.76 -3.30
C SER A 156 11.58 17.66 -2.30
N GLY A 157 10.80 18.62 -2.78
CA GLY A 157 10.06 19.55 -1.93
C GLY A 157 8.86 18.95 -1.22
N ASN A 158 8.45 19.58 -0.13
CA ASN A 158 7.29 19.19 0.66
C ASN A 158 5.98 19.35 -0.13
N LYS A 159 4.99 18.43 0.05
CA LYS A 159 3.67 18.45 -0.57
C LYS A 159 3.65 18.48 -2.10
N SER A 160 4.66 17.91 -2.73
CA SER A 160 4.75 17.90 -4.20
C SER A 160 4.07 16.65 -4.79
N VAL A 161 3.58 16.76 -6.04
CA VAL A 161 2.84 15.71 -6.73
C VAL A 161 3.51 15.39 -8.08
N GLY A 162 3.82 14.10 -8.31
CA GLY A 162 4.42 13.65 -9.56
C GLY A 162 3.44 13.77 -10.73
N ALA A 163 2.33 13.05 -10.69
CA ALA A 163 1.25 13.19 -11.65
C ALA A 163 -0.11 13.23 -10.95
N TYR A 164 -0.94 14.16 -11.35
CA TYR A 164 -2.32 14.32 -10.89
C TYR A 164 -3.28 14.28 -12.07
N GLY A 165 -4.14 13.28 -12.12
CA GLY A 165 -5.17 13.15 -13.14
C GLY A 165 -6.56 13.17 -12.56
N GLU A 166 -7.47 13.94 -13.19
CA GLU A 166 -8.87 14.01 -12.83
C GLU A 166 -9.79 13.93 -14.05
N ASN A 167 -11.08 13.70 -13.81
CA ASN A 167 -12.12 13.71 -14.85
C ASN A 167 -11.83 12.76 -16.02
N GLY A 168 -11.42 11.51 -15.72
CA GLY A 168 -11.18 10.49 -16.73
C GLY A 168 -9.79 10.50 -17.37
N ALA A 169 -8.84 11.19 -16.76
CA ALA A 169 -7.45 11.17 -17.21
C ALA A 169 -6.87 9.75 -17.17
N ARG A 170 -6.06 9.42 -18.19
CA ARG A 170 -5.23 8.24 -18.23
C ARG A 170 -3.79 8.61 -17.88
N ILE A 171 -3.23 7.93 -16.88
CA ILE A 171 -1.82 8.07 -16.49
C ILE A 171 -1.11 6.75 -16.76
N GLU A 172 -0.12 6.77 -17.65
CA GLU A 172 0.81 5.67 -17.91
C GLU A 172 2.21 6.10 -17.46
N ASN A 173 2.58 5.72 -16.23
CA ASN A 173 3.90 6.03 -15.72
C ASN A 173 4.87 4.86 -15.92
N ASN A 174 5.93 5.11 -16.71
CA ASN A 174 7.03 4.18 -16.90
C ASN A 174 8.35 4.74 -16.32
N ALA A 175 8.36 6.00 -15.87
CA ALA A 175 9.52 6.62 -15.25
C ALA A 175 9.62 6.27 -13.75
N ASN A 176 10.83 6.37 -13.21
CA ASN A 176 11.03 6.32 -11.76
C ASN A 176 10.65 7.66 -11.14
N ILE A 177 9.77 7.66 -10.13
CA ILE A 177 9.33 8.87 -9.43
C ILE A 177 9.83 8.84 -8.00
N THR A 178 10.48 9.93 -7.57
CA THR A 178 10.83 10.17 -6.17
C THR A 178 10.06 11.37 -5.65
N VAL A 179 9.38 11.23 -4.51
CA VAL A 179 8.69 12.33 -3.85
C VAL A 179 9.25 12.58 -2.45
N GLY A 180 9.32 13.85 -2.07
CA GLY A 180 9.73 14.32 -0.74
C GLY A 180 8.65 14.10 0.32
N THR A 181 8.75 14.83 1.43
CA THR A 181 7.80 14.74 2.56
C THR A 181 6.38 15.16 2.15
N ASN A 182 5.36 14.45 2.65
CA ASN A 182 3.94 14.71 2.38
C ASN A 182 3.59 14.74 0.88
N GLY A 183 4.41 14.14 0.02
CA GLY A 183 4.19 14.11 -1.42
C GLY A 183 3.31 12.95 -1.88
N VAL A 184 2.86 13.02 -3.13
CA VAL A 184 2.15 11.91 -3.80
C VAL A 184 2.82 11.67 -5.15
N ALA A 185 3.26 10.43 -5.42
CA ALA A 185 3.89 10.15 -6.71
C ALA A 185 2.84 10.14 -7.84
N LEU A 186 1.74 9.41 -7.67
CA LEU A 186 0.66 9.31 -8.65
C LEU A 186 -0.69 9.49 -7.96
N TYR A 187 -1.45 10.48 -8.36
CA TYR A 187 -2.80 10.77 -7.88
C TYR A 187 -3.80 10.67 -9.03
N SER A 188 -4.88 9.94 -8.84
CA SER A 188 -5.96 9.87 -9.83
C SER A 188 -7.32 9.94 -9.16
N THR A 189 -8.23 10.73 -9.75
CA THR A 189 -9.63 10.83 -9.32
C THR A 189 -10.58 10.84 -10.52
N GLY A 190 -11.72 10.18 -10.39
CA GLY A 190 -12.75 10.13 -11.44
C GLY A 190 -13.06 8.71 -11.93
N ILE A 191 -14.31 8.52 -12.37
CA ILE A 191 -14.94 7.20 -12.57
C ILE A 191 -14.33 6.41 -13.75
N THR A 192 -13.76 7.07 -14.76
CA THR A 192 -13.29 6.45 -16.02
C THR A 192 -11.78 6.51 -16.22
N GLY A 193 -11.06 7.13 -15.30
CA GLY A 193 -9.60 7.25 -15.38
C GLY A 193 -8.89 5.92 -15.20
N THR A 194 -7.76 5.73 -15.87
CA THR A 194 -6.87 4.58 -15.66
C THR A 194 -5.52 5.06 -15.17
N LEU A 195 -4.95 4.34 -14.19
CA LEU A 195 -3.60 4.56 -13.71
C LEU A 195 -2.80 3.28 -13.91
N THR A 196 -1.77 3.35 -14.73
CA THR A 196 -0.79 2.29 -14.92
C THR A 196 0.57 2.78 -14.42
N ASN A 197 1.22 1.97 -13.59
CA ASN A 197 2.57 2.23 -13.12
C ASN A 197 3.46 1.01 -13.36
N THR A 198 4.53 1.20 -14.13
CA THR A 198 5.59 0.21 -14.32
C THR A 198 6.93 0.68 -13.74
N GLY A 199 7.05 1.99 -13.44
CA GLY A 199 8.24 2.58 -12.87
C GLY A 199 8.35 2.38 -11.35
N LYS A 200 9.53 2.61 -10.80
CA LYS A 200 9.78 2.60 -9.36
C LYS A 200 9.31 3.89 -8.70
N LEU A 201 8.53 3.78 -7.63
CA LEU A 201 8.11 4.91 -6.79
C LEU A 201 8.89 4.89 -5.47
N THR A 202 9.65 5.95 -5.20
CA THR A 202 10.42 6.13 -3.96
C THR A 202 9.77 7.23 -3.13
N LEU A 203 9.42 6.92 -1.89
CA LEU A 203 8.57 7.77 -1.06
C LEU A 203 9.35 8.38 0.11
N GLY A 204 9.15 9.67 0.35
CA GLY A 204 9.58 10.37 1.54
C GLY A 204 8.63 10.17 2.74
N LYS A 205 8.89 10.90 3.82
CA LYS A 205 8.08 10.85 5.04
C LYS A 205 6.61 11.25 4.77
N ASN A 206 5.66 10.50 5.32
CA ASN A 206 4.22 10.71 5.19
C ASN A 206 3.71 10.82 3.74
N SER A 207 4.42 10.24 2.79
CA SER A 207 4.08 10.33 1.36
C SER A 207 3.30 9.12 0.89
N ALA A 208 2.59 9.27 -0.24
CA ALA A 208 1.88 8.19 -0.89
C ALA A 208 2.49 7.87 -2.27
N GLY A 209 2.60 6.57 -2.59
CA GLY A 209 3.01 6.13 -3.91
C GLY A 209 1.88 6.34 -4.92
N ILE A 210 0.77 5.67 -4.71
CA ILE A 210 -0.42 5.79 -5.54
C ILE A 210 -1.61 6.16 -4.65
N TYR A 211 -2.31 7.22 -5.01
CA TYR A 211 -3.56 7.62 -4.37
C TYR A 211 -4.68 7.62 -5.41
N MET A 212 -5.69 6.79 -5.19
CA MET A 212 -6.85 6.70 -6.06
C MET A 212 -8.12 7.11 -5.33
N LYS A 213 -8.95 7.91 -6.00
CA LYS A 213 -10.25 8.34 -5.51
C LYS A 213 -11.30 8.17 -6.60
N ASP A 214 -12.47 7.61 -6.23
CA ASP A 214 -13.66 7.56 -7.06
C ASP A 214 -13.52 6.82 -8.40
N GLY A 215 -13.24 5.52 -8.35
CA GLY A 215 -13.50 4.60 -9.48
C GLY A 215 -12.37 4.42 -10.50
N THR A 216 -11.16 4.87 -10.23
CA THR A 216 -10.00 4.66 -11.11
C THR A 216 -9.61 3.18 -11.18
N VAL A 217 -9.28 2.70 -12.39
CA VAL A 217 -8.69 1.38 -12.59
C VAL A 217 -7.18 1.46 -12.35
N LEU A 218 -6.68 0.62 -11.44
CA LEU A 218 -5.25 0.52 -11.12
C LEU A 218 -4.62 -0.70 -11.79
N ASN A 219 -3.48 -0.47 -12.44
CA ASN A 219 -2.56 -1.51 -12.88
C ASN A 219 -1.14 -1.13 -12.40
N ASN A 220 -0.74 -1.61 -11.22
CA ASN A 220 0.60 -1.39 -10.70
C ASN A 220 1.43 -2.65 -10.85
N THR A 221 2.48 -2.59 -11.67
CA THR A 221 3.52 -3.63 -11.80
C THR A 221 4.89 -3.11 -11.36
N GLY A 222 5.01 -1.81 -11.11
CA GLY A 222 6.22 -1.17 -10.63
C GLY A 222 6.43 -1.35 -9.13
N GLU A 223 7.67 -1.17 -8.69
CA GLU A 223 8.07 -1.25 -7.29
C GLU A 223 7.69 0.03 -6.53
N ILE A 224 7.19 -0.09 -5.29
CA ILE A 224 6.96 1.04 -4.38
C ILE A 224 7.80 0.86 -3.14
N VAL A 225 8.71 1.79 -2.87
CA VAL A 225 9.67 1.67 -1.75
C VAL A 225 9.71 2.90 -0.87
N SER A 226 9.95 2.66 0.42
CA SER A 226 10.29 3.71 1.39
C SER A 226 11.05 3.15 2.58
N THR A 227 11.97 3.96 3.10
CA THR A 227 12.57 3.77 4.43
C THR A 227 12.08 4.86 5.40
N ALA A 228 11.27 5.78 4.92
CA ALA A 228 10.77 6.91 5.69
C ALA A 228 9.50 6.55 6.48
N GLU A 229 9.30 7.22 7.60
CA GLU A 229 8.14 7.09 8.48
C GLU A 229 6.84 7.49 7.79
N GLY A 230 5.74 6.78 8.08
CA GLY A 230 4.38 7.12 7.68
C GLY A 230 4.09 7.00 6.18
N ALA A 231 4.98 6.34 5.42
CA ALA A 231 4.76 6.17 3.98
C ALA A 231 3.58 5.24 3.68
N LYS A 232 2.82 5.54 2.63
CA LYS A 232 1.72 4.71 2.14
C LYS A 232 1.99 4.27 0.72
N GLY A 233 1.97 2.95 0.46
CA GLY A 233 2.24 2.42 -0.88
C GLY A 233 1.10 2.75 -1.84
N VAL A 234 -0.06 2.14 -1.61
CA VAL A 234 -1.29 2.36 -2.40
C VAL A 234 -2.42 2.76 -1.45
N VAL A 235 -3.11 3.85 -1.78
CA VAL A 235 -4.31 4.31 -1.07
C VAL A 235 -5.49 4.29 -2.03
N ILE A 236 -6.55 3.59 -1.65
CA ILE A 236 -7.80 3.46 -2.41
C ILE A 236 -8.91 4.05 -1.55
N ASN A 237 -9.42 5.21 -1.97
CA ASN A 237 -10.51 5.92 -1.29
C ASN A 237 -11.69 6.05 -2.24
N ASN A 238 -12.49 5.00 -2.35
CA ASN A 238 -13.64 4.96 -3.26
C ASN A 238 -14.94 4.70 -2.49
N ALA A 239 -15.99 5.44 -2.86
CA ALA A 239 -17.32 5.25 -2.30
C ALA A 239 -18.04 3.98 -2.80
N THR A 240 -17.54 3.35 -3.88
CA THR A 240 -18.10 2.12 -4.45
C THR A 240 -17.11 0.98 -4.31
N ALA A 241 -17.58 -0.16 -3.81
CA ALA A 241 -16.78 -1.37 -3.69
C ALA A 241 -16.23 -1.82 -5.05
N SER A 242 -14.95 -2.17 -5.09
CA SER A 242 -14.24 -2.56 -6.31
C SER A 242 -13.14 -3.58 -5.99
N THR A 243 -12.66 -4.27 -7.01
CA THR A 243 -11.54 -5.20 -6.89
C THR A 243 -10.27 -4.56 -7.44
N TYR A 244 -9.19 -4.63 -6.69
CA TYR A 244 -7.87 -4.12 -7.07
C TYR A 244 -6.84 -5.24 -6.99
N THR A 245 -6.04 -5.36 -8.05
CA THR A 245 -4.93 -6.32 -8.10
C THR A 245 -3.61 -5.58 -7.96
N ASN A 246 -2.83 -5.95 -6.96
CA ASN A 246 -1.46 -5.48 -6.79
C ASN A 246 -0.50 -6.49 -7.44
N ASN A 247 0.15 -6.09 -8.53
CA ASN A 247 1.13 -6.89 -9.26
C ASN A 247 2.57 -6.39 -9.05
N GLY A 248 2.76 -5.26 -8.35
CA GLY A 248 4.06 -4.66 -8.05
C GLY A 248 4.49 -4.85 -6.61
N GLU A 249 5.78 -5.05 -6.37
CA GLU A 249 6.31 -5.16 -5.02
C GLU A 249 6.14 -3.87 -4.23
N ILE A 250 5.68 -3.98 -2.98
CA ILE A 250 5.56 -2.85 -2.04
C ILE A 250 6.45 -3.14 -0.84
N LYS A 251 7.46 -2.29 -0.61
CA LYS A 251 8.41 -2.44 0.50
C LYS A 251 8.60 -1.12 1.24
N LEU A 252 7.93 -0.99 2.40
CA LEU A 252 7.94 0.22 3.21
C LEU A 252 8.50 -0.10 4.61
N THR A 253 9.79 0.09 4.79
CA THR A 253 10.49 -0.32 6.03
C THR A 253 10.48 0.74 7.13
N GLY A 254 9.99 1.97 6.85
CA GLY A 254 9.79 3.00 7.87
C GLY A 254 8.65 2.68 8.82
N THR A 255 8.75 3.12 10.07
CA THR A 255 7.68 2.95 11.08
C THR A 255 6.39 3.67 10.69
N GLY A 256 5.23 3.17 11.11
CA GLY A 256 3.92 3.77 10.80
C GLY A 256 3.52 3.69 9.33
N SER A 257 4.19 2.85 8.54
CA SER A 257 3.93 2.72 7.10
C SER A 257 2.77 1.77 6.81
N ILE A 258 2.04 2.04 5.72
CA ILE A 258 0.93 1.19 5.26
C ILE A 258 1.19 0.78 3.82
N GLY A 259 1.28 -0.53 3.56
CA GLY A 259 1.51 -1.05 2.21
C GLY A 259 0.33 -0.74 1.28
N ILE A 260 -0.85 -1.28 1.58
CA ILE A 260 -2.11 -1.03 0.86
C ILE A 260 -3.16 -0.58 1.86
N HIS A 261 -3.81 0.55 1.62
CA HIS A 261 -4.89 1.09 2.43
C HIS A 261 -6.17 1.24 1.61
N THR A 262 -7.29 0.73 2.12
CA THR A 262 -8.60 0.95 1.49
C THR A 262 -9.56 1.64 2.44
N GLU A 263 -10.35 2.59 1.92
CA GLU A 263 -11.41 3.29 2.65
C GLU A 263 -12.55 3.71 1.72
N GLY A 264 -13.71 4.05 2.28
CA GLY A 264 -14.90 4.50 1.58
C GLY A 264 -15.91 3.41 1.27
N ALA A 265 -15.47 2.17 1.04
CA ALA A 265 -16.32 0.99 0.83
C ALA A 265 -15.56 -0.31 1.13
N ALA A 266 -16.27 -1.44 1.13
CA ALA A 266 -15.69 -2.78 1.27
C ALA A 266 -15.02 -3.23 -0.04
N HIS A 267 -13.70 -3.02 -0.16
CA HIS A 267 -12.93 -3.34 -1.35
C HIS A 267 -12.29 -4.73 -1.30
N ASN A 268 -12.10 -5.33 -2.47
CA ASN A 268 -11.37 -6.59 -2.62
C ASN A 268 -9.95 -6.32 -3.08
N ILE A 269 -8.97 -6.83 -2.35
CA ILE A 269 -7.54 -6.76 -2.70
C ILE A 269 -7.08 -8.16 -3.11
N ILE A 270 -6.51 -8.25 -4.30
CA ILE A 270 -5.79 -9.43 -4.78
C ILE A 270 -4.31 -9.06 -4.83
N SER A 271 -3.47 -9.67 -3.99
CA SER A 271 -2.03 -9.43 -4.00
C SER A 271 -1.32 -10.57 -4.71
N SER A 272 -0.78 -10.30 -5.90
CA SER A 272 0.06 -11.19 -6.69
C SER A 272 1.55 -10.82 -6.59
N ALA A 273 1.89 -9.84 -5.75
CA ALA A 273 3.26 -9.43 -5.44
C ALA A 273 3.44 -9.23 -3.93
N ASN A 274 4.69 -9.21 -3.49
CA ASN A 274 5.03 -9.08 -2.08
C ASN A 274 4.62 -7.71 -1.52
N VAL A 275 4.12 -7.72 -0.27
CA VAL A 275 3.85 -6.51 0.51
C VAL A 275 4.59 -6.63 1.83
N GLU A 276 5.59 -5.76 2.03
CA GLU A 276 6.41 -5.71 3.24
C GLU A 276 6.30 -4.36 3.94
N VAL A 277 6.10 -4.38 5.25
CA VAL A 277 6.21 -3.21 6.12
C VAL A 277 7.23 -3.46 7.24
N GLY A 278 7.89 -2.39 7.68
CA GLY A 278 8.89 -2.45 8.73
C GLY A 278 8.31 -2.52 10.14
N ASP A 279 9.20 -2.36 11.12
CA ASP A 279 8.89 -2.39 12.54
C ASP A 279 8.05 -1.18 12.96
N THR A 280 7.18 -1.39 13.94
CA THR A 280 6.50 -0.30 14.65
C THR A 280 7.32 0.06 15.88
N THR A 281 7.85 1.27 15.93
CA THR A 281 8.65 1.79 17.05
C THR A 281 7.96 2.91 17.84
N GLY A 282 6.84 3.41 17.33
CA GLY A 282 6.03 4.49 17.94
C GLY A 282 4.59 4.06 18.19
N THR A 283 3.70 5.04 18.23
CA THR A 283 2.24 4.84 18.38
C THR A 283 1.57 4.46 17.07
N ASP A 284 2.11 4.90 15.93
CA ASP A 284 1.55 4.66 14.62
C ASP A 284 1.97 3.29 14.10
N GLN A 285 1.01 2.41 13.97
CA GLN A 285 1.25 1.01 13.65
C GLN A 285 1.52 0.80 12.16
N SER A 286 2.58 0.05 11.84
CA SER A 286 2.83 -0.40 10.46
C SER A 286 1.87 -1.52 10.09
N VAL A 287 1.22 -1.43 8.92
CA VAL A 287 0.24 -2.41 8.45
C VAL A 287 0.50 -2.73 6.98
N ALA A 288 0.72 -4.00 6.63
CA ALA A 288 0.98 -4.33 5.23
C ALA A 288 -0.27 -4.15 4.37
N ILE A 289 -1.43 -4.67 4.78
CA ILE A 289 -2.72 -4.47 4.08
C ILE A 289 -3.78 -4.06 5.10
N HIS A 290 -4.35 -2.87 4.94
CA HIS A 290 -5.34 -2.28 5.84
C HIS A 290 -6.67 -2.05 5.11
N LEU A 291 -7.70 -2.82 5.47
CA LEU A 291 -9.08 -2.66 5.00
C LEU A 291 -9.89 -1.91 6.06
N LYS A 292 -10.03 -0.59 5.92
CA LYS A 292 -10.69 0.26 6.93
C LYS A 292 -12.20 -0.01 7.02
N ASP A 293 -12.87 -0.10 5.89
CA ASP A 293 -14.32 -0.25 5.80
C ASP A 293 -14.76 -1.67 5.39
N GLY A 294 -13.89 -2.66 5.66
CA GLY A 294 -14.12 -4.06 5.34
C GLY A 294 -13.68 -4.45 3.93
N GLY A 295 -14.06 -5.67 3.53
CA GLY A 295 -13.73 -6.23 2.22
C GLY A 295 -12.96 -7.54 2.31
N GLN A 296 -12.29 -7.89 1.23
CA GLN A 296 -11.58 -9.16 1.08
C GLN A 296 -10.10 -8.94 0.74
N VAL A 297 -9.26 -9.86 1.21
CA VAL A 297 -7.86 -9.96 0.81
C VAL A 297 -7.59 -11.37 0.33
N SER A 298 -7.06 -11.51 -0.88
CA SER A 298 -6.50 -12.75 -1.40
C SER A 298 -5.01 -12.56 -1.63
N VAL A 299 -4.18 -13.29 -0.90
CA VAL A 299 -2.73 -13.36 -1.12
C VAL A 299 -2.48 -14.58 -1.98
N LEU A 300 -2.05 -14.34 -3.21
CA LEU A 300 -1.92 -15.38 -4.22
C LEU A 300 -0.67 -16.24 -4.00
N SER A 301 -0.63 -17.39 -4.66
CA SER A 301 0.51 -18.32 -4.64
C SER A 301 1.83 -17.63 -4.94
N HIS A 302 2.90 -18.06 -4.27
CA HIS A 302 4.28 -17.57 -4.43
C HIS A 302 4.49 -16.11 -3.99
N THR A 303 3.52 -15.50 -3.29
CA THR A 303 3.63 -14.14 -2.75
C THR A 303 3.73 -14.14 -1.23
N SER A 304 4.14 -13.01 -0.67
CA SER A 304 4.22 -12.86 0.78
C SER A 304 3.63 -11.55 1.28
N VAL A 305 3.02 -11.63 2.46
CA VAL A 305 2.72 -10.48 3.31
C VAL A 305 3.65 -10.54 4.51
N LYS A 306 4.48 -9.51 4.67
CA LYS A 306 5.47 -9.45 5.74
C LYS A 306 5.31 -8.18 6.57
N ALA A 307 5.19 -8.35 7.88
CA ALA A 307 5.13 -7.28 8.85
C ALA A 307 6.30 -7.41 9.84
N GLY A 308 6.93 -6.30 10.17
CA GLY A 308 8.02 -6.24 11.15
C GLY A 308 7.54 -6.41 12.59
N LYS A 309 8.39 -6.05 13.56
CA LYS A 309 8.07 -6.11 15.01
C LYS A 309 6.93 -5.16 15.36
N ASN A 310 6.04 -5.57 16.26
CA ASN A 310 4.85 -4.83 16.68
C ASN A 310 3.95 -4.37 15.49
N SER A 311 4.03 -5.00 14.34
CA SER A 311 3.34 -4.59 13.12
C SER A 311 2.24 -5.59 12.75
N ILE A 312 1.34 -5.21 11.84
CA ILE A 312 0.24 -6.06 11.40
C ILE A 312 0.42 -6.42 9.93
N GLY A 313 0.26 -7.70 9.60
CA GLY A 313 0.24 -8.17 8.22
C GLY A 313 -1.04 -7.72 7.52
N ILE A 314 -2.19 -8.23 7.92
CA ILE A 314 -3.50 -7.90 7.35
C ILE A 314 -4.41 -7.42 8.48
N TYR A 315 -4.98 -6.23 8.32
CA TYR A 315 -5.96 -5.66 9.24
C TYR A 315 -7.29 -5.39 8.51
N GLY A 316 -8.39 -5.92 9.04
CA GLY A 316 -9.71 -5.66 8.45
C GLY A 316 -10.83 -5.59 9.48
N SER A 317 -11.76 -4.64 9.28
CA SER A 317 -12.90 -4.45 10.16
C SER A 317 -13.99 -5.52 9.99
N THR A 318 -14.13 -6.08 8.77
CA THR A 318 -14.97 -7.24 8.44
C THR A 318 -14.25 -8.00 7.33
N THR A 319 -13.24 -8.79 7.68
CA THR A 319 -12.31 -9.31 6.67
C THR A 319 -12.64 -10.73 6.28
N LEU A 320 -12.70 -10.99 4.98
CA LEU A 320 -12.47 -12.30 4.41
C LEU A 320 -11.02 -12.32 3.91
N ALA A 321 -10.15 -13.06 4.59
CA ALA A 321 -8.78 -13.23 4.20
C ALA A 321 -8.54 -14.64 3.67
N THR A 322 -8.03 -14.77 2.45
CA THR A 322 -7.61 -16.03 1.83
C THR A 322 -6.12 -15.97 1.55
N ILE A 323 -5.37 -16.92 2.10
CA ILE A 323 -3.94 -17.11 1.88
C ILE A 323 -3.81 -18.39 1.06
N GLU A 324 -3.50 -18.22 -0.22
CA GLU A 324 -3.48 -19.32 -1.20
C GLU A 324 -2.25 -20.22 -1.05
N ASN A 325 -2.28 -21.36 -1.75
CA ASN A 325 -1.19 -22.32 -1.78
C ASN A 325 0.16 -21.64 -2.09
N ASP A 326 1.22 -21.99 -1.37
CA ASP A 326 2.57 -21.41 -1.44
C ASP A 326 2.68 -19.92 -1.06
N ALA A 327 1.59 -19.25 -0.71
CA ALA A 327 1.64 -17.92 -0.15
C ALA A 327 2.20 -17.93 1.28
N LYS A 328 2.78 -16.80 1.71
CA LYS A 328 3.39 -16.69 3.03
C LYS A 328 2.85 -15.49 3.80
N VAL A 329 2.63 -15.69 5.09
CA VAL A 329 2.45 -14.60 6.06
C VAL A 329 3.58 -14.67 7.07
N GLU A 330 4.35 -13.61 7.17
CA GLU A 330 5.46 -13.49 8.11
C GLU A 330 5.22 -12.28 9.03
N VAL A 331 5.28 -12.51 10.32
CA VAL A 331 5.14 -11.42 11.30
C VAL A 331 6.28 -11.47 12.29
N GLY A 332 6.86 -10.31 12.58
CA GLY A 332 7.93 -10.14 13.54
C GLY A 332 7.47 -10.26 15.00
N ASP A 333 8.40 -10.12 15.92
CA ASP A 333 8.16 -10.22 17.36
C ASP A 333 7.06 -9.24 17.82
N GLY A 334 6.15 -9.68 18.67
CA GLY A 334 5.03 -8.87 19.19
C GLY A 334 4.01 -8.40 18.14
N GLY A 335 4.11 -8.83 16.88
CA GLY A 335 3.21 -8.41 15.82
C GLY A 335 2.02 -9.36 15.62
N VAL A 336 1.12 -9.00 14.69
CA VAL A 336 -0.08 -9.78 14.35
C VAL A 336 -0.10 -10.10 12.86
N GLY A 337 -0.18 -11.38 12.50
CA GLY A 337 -0.24 -11.80 11.10
C GLY A 337 -1.53 -11.33 10.42
N ILE A 338 -2.69 -11.73 10.97
CA ILE A 338 -4.01 -11.35 10.49
C ILE A 338 -4.85 -10.88 11.69
N TYR A 339 -5.29 -9.63 11.66
CA TYR A 339 -6.23 -9.08 12.61
C TYR A 339 -7.60 -8.92 11.94
N ALA A 340 -8.58 -9.73 12.34
CA ALA A 340 -9.92 -9.73 11.75
C ALA A 340 -11.00 -9.37 12.78
N LYS A 341 -11.81 -8.35 12.47
CA LYS A 341 -12.98 -7.96 13.28
C LYS A 341 -14.26 -8.66 12.84
N GLY A 342 -14.17 -9.66 11.97
CA GLY A 342 -15.28 -10.44 11.45
C GLY A 342 -14.92 -11.14 10.14
N GLY A 343 -15.91 -11.78 9.51
CA GLY A 343 -15.70 -12.52 8.26
C GLY A 343 -14.99 -13.86 8.48
N ASN A 344 -14.41 -14.39 7.43
CA ASN A 344 -13.71 -15.67 7.45
C ASN A 344 -12.22 -15.50 7.17
N VAL A 345 -11.41 -16.35 7.78
CA VAL A 345 -9.98 -16.46 7.50
C VAL A 345 -9.71 -17.86 6.95
N ASN A 346 -9.28 -17.95 5.70
CA ASN A 346 -8.91 -19.18 5.04
C ASN A 346 -7.41 -19.22 4.81
N LEU A 347 -6.74 -20.13 5.48
CA LEU A 347 -5.32 -20.42 5.30
C LEU A 347 -5.24 -21.75 4.54
N ASP A 348 -5.02 -21.67 3.22
CA ASP A 348 -5.11 -22.83 2.34
C ASP A 348 -3.94 -23.81 2.52
N SER A 349 -4.16 -25.04 2.08
CA SER A 349 -3.11 -26.07 2.08
C SER A 349 -1.93 -25.66 1.18
N GLY A 350 -0.70 -25.86 1.66
CA GLY A 350 0.51 -25.42 0.96
C GLY A 350 1.01 -24.04 1.39
N SER A 351 0.15 -23.17 1.93
CA SER A 351 0.57 -21.90 2.47
C SER A 351 1.32 -22.03 3.80
N LYS A 352 2.05 -20.98 4.18
CA LYS A 352 2.92 -20.97 5.36
C LYS A 352 2.71 -19.71 6.19
N MET A 353 2.81 -19.86 7.53
CA MET A 353 2.80 -18.72 8.43
C MET A 353 3.98 -18.82 9.41
N THR A 354 4.68 -17.70 9.59
CA THR A 354 5.76 -17.58 10.57
C THR A 354 5.42 -16.45 11.54
N ILE A 355 5.40 -16.76 12.83
CA ILE A 355 5.09 -15.85 13.92
C ILE A 355 6.36 -15.66 14.72
N GLY A 356 6.76 -14.41 14.96
CA GLY A 356 7.89 -14.03 15.79
C GLY A 356 7.69 -14.40 17.27
N GLU A 357 8.59 -13.96 18.10
CA GLU A 357 8.55 -14.20 19.55
C GLU A 357 7.76 -13.10 20.27
N THR A 358 7.39 -13.34 21.53
CA THR A 358 6.87 -12.30 22.40
C THR A 358 7.92 -11.22 22.68
N LEU A 359 7.49 -9.98 22.85
CA LEU A 359 8.31 -8.86 23.34
C LEU A 359 8.09 -8.61 24.85
N GLY A 360 7.43 -9.53 25.55
CA GLY A 360 7.10 -9.45 26.96
C GLY A 360 5.60 -9.58 27.23
N ALA A 361 5.19 -9.38 28.46
CA ALA A 361 3.80 -9.50 28.89
C ALA A 361 2.86 -8.57 28.07
N ASN A 362 1.75 -9.10 27.60
CA ASN A 362 0.78 -8.43 26.73
C ASN A 362 1.34 -7.91 25.38
N LYS A 363 2.45 -8.51 24.93
CA LYS A 363 3.09 -8.24 23.65
C LYS A 363 3.45 -9.53 22.92
N GLU A 364 2.57 -10.50 23.00
CA GLU A 364 2.68 -11.76 22.29
C GLU A 364 2.56 -11.52 20.80
N ALA A 365 3.39 -12.19 19.99
CA ALA A 365 3.13 -12.25 18.56
C ALA A 365 1.99 -13.23 18.30
N VAL A 366 1.09 -12.90 17.37
CA VAL A 366 -0.12 -13.67 17.09
C VAL A 366 -0.25 -13.95 15.60
N GLY A 367 -0.54 -15.18 15.22
CA GLY A 367 -0.77 -15.53 13.83
C GLY A 367 -2.10 -14.97 13.31
N VAL A 368 -3.21 -15.39 13.92
CA VAL A 368 -4.55 -14.88 13.64
C VAL A 368 -5.17 -14.35 14.92
N TYR A 369 -5.54 -13.08 14.94
CA TYR A 369 -6.29 -12.46 16.04
C TYR A 369 -7.70 -12.10 15.56
N TYR A 370 -8.70 -12.81 16.07
CA TYR A 370 -10.10 -12.68 15.68
C TYR A 370 -10.94 -12.07 16.81
N VAL A 371 -11.67 -11.00 16.52
CA VAL A 371 -12.57 -10.31 17.47
C VAL A 371 -13.99 -10.13 16.93
N GLY A 372 -14.37 -10.90 15.91
CA GLY A 372 -15.66 -10.77 15.23
C GLY A 372 -16.85 -11.34 16.03
N ASN A 373 -18.05 -11.03 15.54
CA ASN A 373 -19.31 -11.53 16.12
C ASN A 373 -19.69 -12.92 15.61
N ALA A 374 -19.21 -13.33 14.44
CA ALA A 374 -19.39 -14.66 13.86
C ALA A 374 -18.40 -14.86 12.71
N GLY A 375 -17.98 -16.09 12.46
CA GLY A 375 -17.11 -16.41 11.32
C GLY A 375 -16.42 -17.74 11.43
N THR A 376 -15.58 -18.03 10.44
CA THR A 376 -14.83 -19.28 10.38
C THR A 376 -13.35 -19.00 10.17
N ILE A 377 -12.50 -19.69 10.92
CA ILE A 377 -11.05 -19.72 10.70
C ILE A 377 -10.71 -21.15 10.23
N ASN A 378 -10.35 -21.29 8.97
CA ASN A 378 -9.89 -22.55 8.38
C ASN A 378 -8.35 -22.55 8.33
N ASN A 379 -7.73 -23.28 9.23
CA ASN A 379 -6.29 -23.41 9.29
C ASN A 379 -5.86 -24.73 8.62
N ASN A 380 -5.59 -24.65 7.31
CA ASN A 380 -5.09 -25.78 6.51
C ASN A 380 -3.60 -25.59 6.11
N LEU A 381 -2.85 -24.74 6.81
CA LEU A 381 -1.45 -24.45 6.51
C LEU A 381 -0.62 -25.74 6.37
N THR A 382 0.36 -25.72 5.49
CA THR A 382 1.40 -26.78 5.44
C THR A 382 2.40 -26.60 6.58
N SER A 383 2.68 -25.35 6.95
CA SER A 383 3.64 -25.04 8.02
C SER A 383 3.19 -23.82 8.82
N LEU A 384 3.15 -23.97 10.13
CA LEU A 384 2.98 -22.89 11.08
C LEU A 384 4.16 -22.90 12.06
N THR A 385 4.93 -21.83 12.07
CA THR A 385 5.99 -21.60 13.05
C THR A 385 5.50 -20.60 14.07
N ILE A 386 5.48 -20.99 15.35
CA ILE A 386 5.11 -20.11 16.47
C ILE A 386 6.37 -19.85 17.28
N GLY A 387 6.74 -18.59 17.43
CA GLY A 387 7.87 -18.16 18.27
C GLY A 387 7.61 -18.38 19.76
N LYS A 388 8.67 -18.33 20.56
CA LYS A 388 8.55 -18.47 22.00
C LYS A 388 7.63 -17.40 22.60
N GLY A 389 6.73 -17.78 23.50
CA GLY A 389 5.79 -16.89 24.17
C GLY A 389 4.71 -16.30 23.26
N SER A 390 4.43 -16.95 22.11
CA SER A 390 3.52 -16.43 21.09
C SER A 390 2.33 -17.36 20.86
N ILE A 391 1.32 -16.88 20.12
CA ILE A 391 0.04 -17.58 19.97
C ILE A 391 -0.27 -17.79 18.48
N GLY A 392 -0.65 -19.02 18.12
CA GLY A 392 -1.03 -19.33 16.74
C GLY A 392 -2.34 -18.65 16.35
N ILE A 393 -3.43 -18.95 17.07
CA ILE A 393 -4.77 -18.39 16.82
C ILE A 393 -5.35 -17.88 18.12
N VAL A 394 -5.86 -16.65 18.11
CA VAL A 394 -6.64 -16.05 19.20
C VAL A 394 -8.07 -15.79 18.70
N ASP A 395 -9.08 -16.33 19.39
CA ASP A 395 -10.47 -15.92 19.26
C ASP A 395 -10.94 -15.22 20.53
N ALA A 396 -11.02 -13.90 20.45
CA ALA A 396 -11.56 -13.01 21.47
C ALA A 396 -12.91 -12.40 21.02
N GLY A 397 -13.58 -13.02 20.07
CA GLY A 397 -14.89 -12.63 19.57
C GLY A 397 -16.02 -12.79 20.59
N THR A 398 -17.21 -12.35 20.22
CA THR A 398 -18.41 -12.41 21.08
C THR A 398 -19.53 -13.27 20.51
N GLY A 399 -19.44 -13.66 19.24
CA GLY A 399 -20.45 -14.47 18.56
C GLY A 399 -19.91 -15.85 18.17
N ALA A 400 -20.75 -16.65 17.49
CA ALA A 400 -20.41 -18.02 17.10
C ALA A 400 -19.25 -18.07 16.09
N THR A 401 -18.07 -18.44 16.55
CA THR A 401 -16.88 -18.65 15.73
C THR A 401 -16.57 -20.12 15.60
N THR A 402 -16.23 -20.59 14.41
CA THR A 402 -15.73 -21.93 14.16
C THR A 402 -14.26 -21.90 13.79
N ILE A 403 -13.42 -22.65 14.51
CA ILE A 403 -11.98 -22.77 14.22
C ILE A 403 -11.71 -24.21 13.79
N ASN A 404 -11.33 -24.39 12.54
CA ASN A 404 -10.98 -25.68 11.95
C ASN A 404 -9.45 -25.80 11.87
N ASN A 405 -8.83 -26.47 12.84
CA ASN A 405 -7.39 -26.72 12.85
C ASN A 405 -7.09 -28.03 12.10
N ASN A 406 -6.79 -27.92 10.80
CA ASN A 406 -6.48 -29.07 9.95
C ASN A 406 -4.98 -29.14 9.56
N LEU A 407 -4.12 -28.30 10.12
CA LEU A 407 -2.68 -28.36 9.94
C LEU A 407 -2.14 -29.74 10.37
N ALA A 408 -1.28 -30.35 9.57
CA ALA A 408 -0.78 -31.69 9.86
C ALA A 408 -0.04 -31.78 11.19
N THR A 409 0.91 -30.85 11.42
CA THR A 409 1.71 -30.79 12.66
C THR A 409 2.09 -29.37 13.02
N VAL A 410 2.21 -29.11 14.34
CA VAL A 410 2.81 -27.87 14.88
C VAL A 410 3.74 -28.22 16.04
N ASN A 411 4.87 -27.50 16.14
CA ASN A 411 5.80 -27.63 17.26
C ASN A 411 5.82 -26.31 18.09
N LEU A 412 5.56 -26.42 19.38
CA LEU A 412 5.55 -25.30 20.32
C LEU A 412 6.92 -25.18 21.01
N LYS A 413 7.51 -24.00 20.98
CA LYS A 413 8.91 -23.77 21.40
C LYS A 413 9.10 -23.37 22.86
N GLY A 414 8.05 -23.06 23.57
CA GLY A 414 8.06 -22.66 24.98
C GLY A 414 7.17 -21.45 25.22
N ASP A 415 6.43 -21.49 26.31
CA ASP A 415 5.47 -20.46 26.73
C ASP A 415 4.46 -20.09 25.62
N SER A 416 4.23 -21.00 24.68
CA SER A 416 3.47 -20.76 23.45
C SER A 416 2.10 -21.42 23.50
N VAL A 417 1.13 -20.85 22.81
CA VAL A 417 -0.23 -21.41 22.72
C VAL A 417 -0.59 -21.65 21.26
N TYR A 418 -1.05 -22.86 20.94
CA TYR A 418 -1.49 -23.14 19.56
C TYR A 418 -2.81 -22.43 19.26
N THR A 419 -3.85 -22.66 20.06
CA THR A 419 -5.15 -21.99 19.91
C THR A 419 -5.67 -21.53 21.26
N TYR A 420 -5.95 -20.24 21.37
CA TYR A 420 -6.52 -19.59 22.53
C TYR A 420 -7.92 -19.06 22.19
N THR A 421 -8.95 -19.41 22.97
CA THR A 421 -10.25 -18.77 22.85
C THR A 421 -10.72 -18.25 24.21
N SER A 422 -11.07 -16.97 24.28
CA SER A 422 -11.84 -16.39 25.38
C SER A 422 -13.33 -16.29 25.07
N ASN A 423 -13.73 -16.63 23.83
CA ASN A 423 -15.08 -16.63 23.32
C ASN A 423 -15.82 -17.89 23.76
N ILE A 424 -16.85 -17.74 24.61
CA ILE A 424 -17.65 -18.86 25.14
C ILE A 424 -18.56 -19.55 24.10
N THR A 425 -18.78 -18.91 22.96
CA THR A 425 -19.58 -19.43 21.85
C THR A 425 -18.73 -20.03 20.72
N SER A 426 -17.42 -20.05 20.90
CA SER A 426 -16.51 -20.65 19.92
C SER A 426 -16.66 -22.17 19.84
N THR A 427 -16.42 -22.72 18.65
CA THR A 427 -16.29 -24.17 18.42
C THR A 427 -14.95 -24.45 17.77
N VAL A 428 -14.11 -25.22 18.43
CA VAL A 428 -12.77 -25.58 17.95
C VAL A 428 -12.73 -27.05 17.54
N HIS A 429 -12.30 -27.31 16.32
CA HIS A 429 -12.04 -28.64 15.78
C HIS A 429 -10.54 -28.89 15.73
N GLY A 430 -10.04 -29.75 16.62
CA GLY A 430 -8.61 -30.06 16.77
C GLY A 430 -8.20 -31.30 15.96
N LYS A 431 -7.66 -31.09 14.76
CA LYS A 431 -7.13 -32.16 13.89
C LYS A 431 -5.63 -32.01 13.61
N THR A 432 -4.93 -31.25 14.45
CA THR A 432 -3.51 -30.97 14.31
C THR A 432 -2.72 -31.80 15.32
N LYS A 433 -1.69 -32.49 14.85
CA LYS A 433 -0.70 -33.10 15.75
C LYS A 433 0.17 -32.02 16.39
N ILE A 434 0.18 -31.94 17.72
CA ILE A 434 0.92 -30.90 18.45
C ILE A 434 2.11 -31.56 19.16
N THR A 435 3.30 -30.99 18.98
CA THR A 435 4.52 -31.39 19.70
C THR A 435 5.09 -30.20 20.45
N SER A 436 5.92 -30.46 21.44
CA SER A 436 6.63 -29.43 22.21
C SER A 436 8.13 -29.69 22.19
N SER A 437 8.92 -28.63 22.07
CA SER A 437 10.35 -28.63 22.31
C SER A 437 10.77 -27.70 23.44
N GLY A 438 9.80 -27.17 24.23
CA GLY A 438 10.04 -26.24 25.32
C GLY A 438 9.02 -26.41 26.46
N ASN A 439 9.12 -25.55 27.46
CA ASN A 439 8.29 -25.57 28.67
C ASN A 439 7.08 -24.65 28.55
N GLY A 440 6.04 -24.84 29.41
CA GLY A 440 4.95 -23.90 29.58
C GLY A 440 4.01 -23.76 28.38
N ASN A 441 3.97 -24.71 27.45
CA ASN A 441 3.13 -24.62 26.26
C ASN A 441 1.71 -25.08 26.53
N TYR A 442 0.76 -24.50 25.75
CA TYR A 442 -0.63 -24.95 25.72
C TYR A 442 -1.01 -25.39 24.30
N GLY A 443 -1.52 -26.61 24.16
CA GLY A 443 -2.12 -27.06 22.90
C GLY A 443 -3.38 -26.27 22.61
N TYR A 444 -4.40 -26.44 23.42
CA TYR A 444 -5.67 -25.70 23.36
C TYR A 444 -5.99 -25.06 24.69
N TYR A 445 -6.26 -23.76 24.68
CA TYR A 445 -6.84 -23.01 25.80
C TYR A 445 -8.22 -22.52 25.35
N VAL A 446 -9.31 -23.12 25.83
CA VAL A 446 -10.64 -22.86 25.29
C VAL A 446 -11.68 -22.51 26.35
N ALA A 447 -12.44 -21.44 26.12
CA ALA A 447 -13.61 -21.06 26.90
C ALA A 447 -14.92 -21.58 26.29
N GLY A 448 -14.93 -21.95 25.01
CA GLY A 448 -16.07 -22.51 24.28
C GLY A 448 -16.00 -24.04 24.13
N ASN A 449 -16.50 -24.55 23.01
CA ASN A 449 -16.50 -25.96 22.69
C ASN A 449 -15.21 -26.42 22.01
N LEU A 450 -14.70 -27.58 22.39
CA LEU A 450 -13.58 -28.25 21.72
C LEU A 450 -13.95 -29.68 21.36
N THR A 451 -13.63 -30.11 20.16
CA THR A 451 -13.59 -31.52 19.78
C THR A 451 -12.19 -31.83 19.23
N ASN A 452 -11.40 -32.58 19.97
CA ASN A 452 -10.08 -33.06 19.56
C ASN A 452 -10.20 -34.49 19.04
N TYR A 453 -9.79 -34.70 17.79
CA TYR A 453 -10.09 -35.92 17.03
C TYR A 453 -9.01 -36.99 17.19
N ALA A 454 -9.41 -38.25 17.32
CA ALA A 454 -8.53 -39.40 17.36
C ALA A 454 -7.57 -39.47 16.16
N GLY A 455 -6.32 -39.80 16.39
CA GLY A 455 -5.29 -40.06 15.39
C GLY A 455 -4.74 -38.81 14.68
N THR A 456 -5.53 -37.76 14.55
CA THR A 456 -5.09 -36.49 13.93
C THR A 456 -4.79 -35.40 14.96
N GLY A 457 -5.50 -35.36 16.08
CA GLY A 457 -5.32 -34.39 17.16
C GLY A 457 -4.37 -34.83 18.28
N ASP A 458 -3.49 -35.81 18.01
CA ASP A 458 -2.57 -36.32 19.01
C ASP A 458 -1.56 -35.27 19.47
N MET A 459 -1.24 -35.27 20.77
CA MET A 459 -0.30 -34.33 21.39
C MET A 459 0.84 -35.08 22.04
N ASP A 460 2.07 -34.63 21.83
CA ASP A 460 3.27 -35.15 22.49
C ASP A 460 4.06 -34.00 23.14
N PHE A 461 3.84 -33.86 24.46
CA PHE A 461 4.51 -32.90 25.32
C PHE A 461 5.53 -33.56 26.26
N THR A 462 6.06 -34.72 25.85
CA THR A 462 7.07 -35.42 26.64
C THR A 462 8.40 -34.65 26.75
N SER A 463 8.66 -33.73 25.82
CA SER A 463 9.79 -32.80 25.89
C SER A 463 9.38 -31.51 26.57
N GLY A 464 10.01 -31.20 27.72
CA GLY A 464 9.74 -30.00 28.51
C GLY A 464 8.86 -30.26 29.74
N THR A 465 8.69 -29.22 30.55
CA THR A 465 7.94 -29.22 31.82
C THR A 465 6.81 -28.18 31.76
N GLY A 466 5.77 -28.37 32.56
CA GLY A 466 4.66 -27.42 32.66
C GLY A 466 3.82 -27.27 31.38
N ASN A 467 3.85 -28.24 30.48
CA ASN A 467 3.05 -28.22 29.25
C ASN A 467 1.64 -28.72 29.49
N VAL A 468 0.65 -28.09 28.92
CA VAL A 468 -0.77 -28.40 29.04
C VAL A 468 -1.34 -28.79 27.68
N GLY A 469 -1.91 -29.99 27.55
CA GLY A 469 -2.55 -30.44 26.31
C GLY A 469 -3.81 -29.63 26.01
N ILE A 470 -4.79 -29.74 26.93
CA ILE A 470 -6.07 -29.05 26.83
C ILE A 470 -6.37 -28.35 28.13
N TYR A 471 -6.58 -27.03 28.08
CA TYR A 471 -7.12 -26.27 29.22
C TYR A 471 -8.50 -25.74 28.82
N SER A 472 -9.54 -26.22 29.51
CA SER A 472 -10.92 -25.78 29.30
C SER A 472 -11.29 -24.81 30.43
N ALA A 473 -11.47 -23.52 30.06
CA ALA A 473 -11.79 -22.46 31.01
C ALA A 473 -13.30 -22.20 31.03
N TYR A 474 -13.97 -22.54 32.12
CA TYR A 474 -15.36 -22.18 32.31
C TYR A 474 -15.52 -20.67 32.56
N LYS A 475 -16.39 -20.02 31.80
CA LYS A 475 -16.85 -18.67 32.11
C LYS A 475 -18.37 -18.66 32.34
N THR A 476 -18.85 -17.83 33.25
CA THR A 476 -20.29 -17.68 33.56
C THR A 476 -21.08 -17.41 32.26
N GLY A 477 -22.12 -18.21 32.02
CA GLY A 477 -22.95 -18.15 30.84
C GLY A 477 -22.48 -19.03 29.66
N GLY A 478 -21.30 -19.66 29.78
CA GLY A 478 -20.80 -20.62 28.77
C GLY A 478 -21.33 -22.04 29.03
N THR A 479 -21.52 -22.82 27.96
CA THR A 479 -21.82 -24.26 28.03
C THR A 479 -20.71 -25.10 27.42
N GLY A 480 -19.47 -24.58 27.47
CA GLY A 480 -18.32 -25.17 26.79
C GLY A 480 -18.09 -26.63 27.17
N ILE A 481 -17.93 -27.49 26.18
CA ILE A 481 -17.64 -28.90 26.31
C ILE A 481 -16.33 -29.21 25.64
N ALA A 482 -15.32 -29.64 26.38
CA ALA A 482 -14.09 -30.20 25.83
C ALA A 482 -14.24 -31.72 25.66
N ARG A 483 -14.14 -32.20 24.43
CA ARG A 483 -14.14 -33.60 24.07
C ARG A 483 -12.78 -33.99 23.51
N ASN A 484 -12.09 -34.92 24.12
CA ASN A 484 -10.83 -35.44 23.62
C ASN A 484 -10.97 -36.92 23.25
N ALA A 485 -10.72 -37.25 21.99
CA ALA A 485 -10.63 -38.62 21.50
C ALA A 485 -9.19 -38.97 21.07
N ALA A 486 -8.27 -38.01 21.12
CA ALA A 486 -6.88 -38.17 20.72
C ALA A 486 -5.99 -38.62 21.89
N THR A 487 -4.79 -39.07 21.59
CA THR A 487 -3.76 -39.40 22.56
C THR A 487 -3.04 -38.15 23.02
N ILE A 488 -2.94 -37.90 24.33
CA ILE A 488 -2.15 -36.81 24.88
C ILE A 488 -1.06 -37.43 25.77
N LYS A 489 0.20 -37.18 25.40
CA LYS A 489 1.39 -37.57 26.22
C LYS A 489 1.93 -36.31 26.88
N VAL A 490 2.13 -36.36 28.20
CA VAL A 490 2.68 -35.23 28.98
C VAL A 490 4.06 -35.53 29.47
N GLY A 491 4.87 -34.50 29.65
CA GLY A 491 6.24 -34.57 30.13
C GLY A 491 6.30 -34.52 31.68
N LYS A 492 7.46 -34.20 32.18
CA LYS A 492 7.74 -34.09 33.63
C LYS A 492 7.05 -32.85 34.20
N THR A 493 6.65 -32.98 35.48
CA THR A 493 6.27 -31.85 36.32
C THR A 493 7.50 -31.32 37.05
N ASP A 494 7.65 -30.01 37.16
CA ASP A 494 8.66 -29.37 37.97
C ASP A 494 7.96 -28.76 39.21
N LEU A 495 8.06 -29.46 40.31
CA LEU A 495 7.39 -29.07 41.54
C LEU A 495 8.07 -27.88 42.24
N GLU A 496 9.37 -27.67 42.01
CA GLU A 496 10.11 -26.56 42.62
C GLU A 496 9.70 -25.22 42.03
N ASN A 497 9.38 -25.21 40.76
CA ASN A 497 8.92 -24.00 40.02
C ASN A 497 7.41 -24.00 39.77
N GLU A 498 6.65 -24.86 40.43
CA GLU A 498 5.18 -24.98 40.30
C GLU A 498 4.68 -25.22 38.84
N LEU A 499 5.52 -25.85 38.02
CA LEU A 499 5.20 -26.15 36.63
C LEU A 499 4.59 -27.56 36.49
N TYR A 500 3.28 -27.63 36.42
CA TYR A 500 2.52 -28.87 36.31
C TYR A 500 2.26 -29.23 34.85
N SER A 501 2.67 -30.42 34.41
CA SER A 501 2.29 -30.96 33.09
C SER A 501 0.93 -31.64 33.17
N ILE A 502 -0.02 -31.22 32.32
CA ILE A 502 -1.41 -31.66 32.35
C ILE A 502 -1.81 -32.17 30.95
N GLY A 503 -2.43 -33.35 30.90
CA GLY A 503 -2.93 -33.98 29.67
C GLY A 503 -4.27 -33.44 29.15
#